data_4663e8abcd2aadaa0a4762fbfe1bc183
#
_entry.id   4663e8abcd2aadaa0a4762fbfe1bc183
#
_cell.length_a   1.000
_cell.length_b   1.000
_cell.length_c   1.000
_cell.angle_alpha   90.00
_cell.angle_beta   90.00
_cell.angle_gamma   90.00
#
_symmetry.space_group_name_H-M   'P 1'
#
loop_
_entity.id
_entity.type
_entity.pdbx_description
1 polymer ?
#
loop_
_entity_poly.entity_id
_entity_poly.type
_entity_poly.pdbx_seq_one_letter_code
_entity_poly.pdbx_strand_id
1 'polypeptide(L)'
;MRECQPEAQKRELSEGRHDVLLTQIPFSGQDFVNEELFHEPLYLAVARDHPLAARGRVTMKDIRDETMLSLGMRFPLHAEVSRLAASYGARMQADYEGTSLDALRLMIGMGMGASFLPALYVFSEIRSGSDVVALPVQGQRLERRVALTWRKGAGRATAYRKLAAIIRETVRRRFKELTVTGNPDADLAIIRGGV
;
A
#
# COMPACT_ATOMS: atom_id res chain seq x y z
N MET A 1 7.87 -5.68 -16.14
CA MET A 1 6.86 -5.15 -15.21
C MET A 1 6.52 -3.74 -15.68
N ARG A 2 5.26 -3.34 -15.65
CA ARG A 2 4.79 -2.02 -16.09
C ARG A 2 3.84 -1.46 -15.02
N GLU A 3 3.97 -0.18 -14.70
CA GLU A 3 2.99 0.52 -13.88
C GLU A 3 1.74 0.85 -14.70
N CYS A 4 0.58 0.70 -14.07
CA CYS A 4 -0.71 0.97 -14.68
C CYS A 4 -1.55 1.83 -13.73
N GLN A 5 -2.19 2.85 -14.26
CA GLN A 5 -3.09 3.72 -13.49
C GLN A 5 -4.27 2.90 -12.95
N PRO A 6 -4.74 3.15 -11.72
CA PRO A 6 -5.81 2.36 -11.08
C PRO A 6 -7.05 2.21 -11.94
N GLU A 7 -7.49 3.27 -12.61
CA GLU A 7 -8.67 3.28 -13.48
C GLU A 7 -8.49 2.41 -14.73
N ALA A 8 -7.26 2.34 -15.27
CA ALA A 8 -6.95 1.53 -16.44
C ALA A 8 -6.77 0.05 -16.10
N GLN A 9 -6.40 -0.29 -14.87
CA GLN A 9 -6.06 -1.66 -14.45
C GLN A 9 -7.15 -2.68 -14.83
N LYS A 10 -8.41 -2.38 -14.50
CA LYS A 10 -9.53 -3.28 -14.74
C LYS A 10 -9.75 -3.52 -16.23
N ARG A 11 -9.77 -2.44 -17.01
CA ARG A 11 -9.94 -2.51 -18.47
C ARG A 11 -8.80 -3.26 -19.11
N GLU A 12 -7.56 -2.89 -18.80
CA GLU A 12 -6.37 -3.50 -19.41
C GLU A 12 -6.20 -4.97 -19.05
N LEU A 13 -6.61 -5.36 -17.83
CA LEU A 13 -6.66 -6.77 -17.44
C LEU A 13 -7.75 -7.51 -18.21
N SER A 14 -8.96 -6.94 -18.38
CA SER A 14 -10.06 -7.56 -19.12
C SER A 14 -9.72 -7.74 -20.61
N GLU A 15 -9.07 -6.74 -21.21
CA GLU A 15 -8.63 -6.75 -22.62
C GLU A 15 -7.41 -7.64 -22.88
N GLY A 16 -6.80 -8.20 -21.83
CA GLY A 16 -5.64 -9.07 -21.98
C GLY A 16 -4.32 -8.34 -22.25
N ARG A 17 -4.27 -7.03 -22.03
CA ARG A 17 -3.02 -6.27 -22.10
C ARG A 17 -2.06 -6.61 -20.96
N HIS A 18 -2.63 -7.13 -19.87
CA HIS A 18 -1.91 -7.69 -18.74
C HIS A 18 -2.45 -9.10 -18.46
N ASP A 19 -1.58 -10.02 -18.15
CA ASP A 19 -1.94 -11.36 -17.72
C ASP A 19 -2.33 -11.39 -16.25
N VAL A 20 -1.62 -10.62 -15.44
CA VAL A 20 -1.74 -10.57 -13.98
C VAL A 20 -1.35 -9.19 -13.45
N LEU A 21 -2.01 -8.72 -12.39
CA LEU A 21 -1.71 -7.47 -11.70
C LEU A 21 -1.34 -7.73 -10.26
N LEU A 22 -0.38 -6.97 -9.75
CA LEU A 22 -0.20 -6.75 -8.32
C LEU A 22 -1.01 -5.50 -7.96
N THR A 23 -2.06 -5.64 -7.16
CA THR A 23 -3.03 -4.57 -6.91
C THR A 23 -3.48 -4.52 -5.46
N GLN A 24 -4.09 -3.42 -5.07
CA GLN A 24 -4.75 -3.27 -3.79
C GLN A 24 -6.19 -3.77 -3.91
N ILE A 25 -6.66 -4.53 -2.91
CA ILE A 25 -8.05 -4.98 -2.83
C ILE A 25 -8.86 -4.10 -1.85
N PRO A 26 -10.17 -3.94 -2.09
CA PRO A 26 -11.01 -4.69 -3.02
C PRO A 26 -10.79 -4.31 -4.49
N PHE A 27 -10.49 -5.30 -5.32
CA PHE A 27 -10.48 -5.18 -6.77
C PHE A 27 -11.74 -5.87 -7.31
N SER A 28 -12.78 -5.08 -7.55
CA SER A 28 -14.13 -5.58 -7.83
C SER A 28 -14.31 -6.05 -9.27
N GLY A 29 -15.07 -7.12 -9.44
CA GLY A 29 -15.51 -7.69 -10.71
C GLY A 29 -15.68 -9.19 -10.60
N GLN A 30 -16.78 -9.73 -11.15
CA GLN A 30 -17.06 -11.19 -11.11
C GLN A 30 -16.09 -12.00 -11.98
N ASP A 31 -15.41 -11.35 -12.91
CA ASP A 31 -14.52 -11.98 -13.90
C ASP A 31 -13.06 -12.08 -13.42
N PHE A 32 -12.79 -11.66 -12.18
CA PHE A 32 -11.44 -11.68 -11.64
C PHE A 32 -11.30 -12.61 -10.44
N VAL A 33 -10.10 -13.18 -10.33
CA VAL A 33 -9.63 -13.90 -9.15
C VAL A 33 -8.66 -12.98 -8.42
N ASN A 34 -8.88 -12.78 -7.13
CA ASN A 34 -7.99 -12.03 -6.25
C ASN A 34 -7.33 -13.03 -5.29
N GLU A 35 -6.06 -13.28 -5.47
CA GLU A 35 -5.24 -14.09 -4.58
C GLU A 35 -4.51 -13.16 -3.60
N GLU A 36 -5.01 -13.07 -2.39
CA GLU A 36 -4.47 -12.16 -1.37
C GLU A 36 -3.06 -12.61 -0.95
N LEU A 37 -2.13 -11.66 -0.87
CA LEU A 37 -0.73 -11.92 -0.60
C LEU A 37 -0.34 -11.52 0.83
N PHE A 38 -0.59 -10.27 1.17
CA PHE A 38 -0.23 -9.71 2.47
C PHE A 38 -0.99 -8.42 2.78
N HIS A 39 -1.01 -8.09 4.07
CA HIS A 39 -1.42 -6.79 4.57
C HIS A 39 -0.18 -5.94 4.83
N GLU A 40 -0.22 -4.73 4.35
CA GLU A 40 0.87 -3.77 4.43
C GLU A 40 0.46 -2.60 5.32
N PRO A 41 1.15 -2.38 6.46
CA PRO A 41 0.82 -1.26 7.34
C PRO A 41 1.12 0.08 6.68
N LEU A 42 0.37 1.09 7.09
CA LEU A 42 0.57 2.49 6.74
C LEU A 42 1.27 3.20 7.90
N TYR A 43 2.30 3.98 7.57
CA TYR A 43 3.05 4.82 8.49
C TYR A 43 2.64 6.28 8.31
N LEU A 44 2.51 7.02 9.40
CA LEU A 44 2.38 8.47 9.30
C LEU A 44 3.74 9.06 8.93
N ALA A 45 3.80 9.75 7.81
CA ALA A 45 4.98 10.45 7.34
C ALA A 45 4.84 11.95 7.60
N VAL A 46 5.86 12.54 8.20
CA VAL A 46 5.96 13.95 8.53
C VAL A 46 7.34 14.51 8.15
N ALA A 47 7.46 15.82 8.02
CA ALA A 47 8.78 16.46 7.86
C ALA A 47 9.67 16.15 9.07
N ARG A 48 10.98 16.15 8.84
CA ARG A 48 11.98 15.84 9.90
C ARG A 48 11.91 16.80 11.09
N ASP A 49 11.63 18.06 10.84
CA ASP A 49 11.51 19.13 11.85
C ASP A 49 10.11 19.22 12.46
N HIS A 50 9.18 18.36 12.02
CA HIS A 50 7.82 18.32 12.55
C HIS A 50 7.81 17.88 14.03
N PRO A 51 6.97 18.48 14.91
CA PRO A 51 6.92 18.10 16.33
C PRO A 51 6.66 16.62 16.60
N LEU A 52 5.91 15.94 15.73
CA LEU A 52 5.65 14.51 15.85
C LEU A 52 6.88 13.66 15.55
N ALA A 53 7.85 14.13 14.75
CA ALA A 53 9.02 13.36 14.34
C ALA A 53 9.85 12.84 15.54
N ALA A 54 9.91 13.61 16.62
CA ALA A 54 10.65 13.25 17.83
C ALA A 54 9.98 12.16 18.68
N ARG A 55 8.71 11.82 18.43
CA ARG A 55 7.95 10.87 19.27
C ARG A 55 8.26 9.40 19.01
N GLY A 56 8.85 9.06 17.88
CA GLY A 56 9.16 7.69 17.46
C GLY A 56 7.93 6.84 17.10
N ARG A 57 6.73 7.21 17.57
CA ARG A 57 5.43 6.56 17.30
C ARG A 57 4.30 7.54 17.54
N VAL A 58 3.16 7.30 16.91
CA VAL A 58 1.97 8.16 17.01
C VAL A 58 0.71 7.32 17.18
N THR A 59 -0.37 7.98 17.60
CA THR A 59 -1.74 7.43 17.56
C THR A 59 -2.56 8.23 16.56
N MET A 60 -3.75 7.74 16.22
CA MET A 60 -4.63 8.49 15.32
C MET A 60 -5.11 9.83 15.90
N LYS A 61 -5.07 10.01 17.22
CA LYS A 61 -5.41 11.31 17.86
C LYS A 61 -4.36 12.38 17.58
N ASP A 62 -3.13 11.99 17.30
CA ASP A 62 -2.03 12.91 17.05
C ASP A 62 -2.12 13.62 15.70
N ILE A 63 -2.98 13.15 14.78
CA ILE A 63 -3.24 13.83 13.50
C ILE A 63 -4.27 14.96 13.60
N ARG A 64 -4.88 15.16 14.77
CA ARG A 64 -5.85 16.25 14.98
C ARG A 64 -5.22 17.60 14.61
N ASP A 65 -5.96 18.42 13.87
CA ASP A 65 -5.56 19.72 13.37
C ASP A 65 -4.39 19.72 12.36
N GLU A 66 -3.82 18.55 12.07
CA GLU A 66 -2.78 18.41 11.04
C GLU A 66 -3.35 18.63 9.64
N THR A 67 -2.50 19.15 8.76
CA THR A 67 -2.79 19.21 7.32
C THR A 67 -2.36 17.91 6.68
N MET A 68 -3.31 17.21 6.06
CA MET A 68 -3.07 15.91 5.41
C MET A 68 -2.98 16.07 3.90
N LEU A 69 -1.86 15.60 3.36
CA LEU A 69 -1.62 15.46 1.93
C LEU A 69 -2.07 14.07 1.47
N SER A 70 -2.45 13.92 0.20
CA SER A 70 -2.76 12.62 -0.38
C SER A 70 -2.44 12.56 -1.86
N LEU A 71 -2.45 11.36 -2.40
CA LEU A 71 -2.52 11.13 -3.84
C LEU A 71 -3.87 11.63 -4.38
N GLY A 72 -3.99 11.85 -5.68
CA GLY A 72 -5.24 12.25 -6.32
C GLY A 72 -6.38 11.26 -6.07
N MET A 73 -7.63 11.72 -6.21
CA MET A 73 -8.87 10.98 -5.87
C MET A 73 -9.00 9.58 -6.51
N ARG A 74 -8.33 9.34 -7.64
CA ARG A 74 -8.29 8.04 -8.34
C ARG A 74 -7.53 6.94 -7.59
N PHE A 75 -6.72 7.30 -6.60
CA PHE A 75 -5.94 6.32 -5.84
C PHE A 75 -6.69 5.88 -4.59
N PRO A 76 -6.76 4.56 -4.29
CA PRO A 76 -7.42 4.06 -3.08
C PRO A 76 -6.90 4.68 -1.78
N LEU A 77 -5.61 5.04 -1.74
CA LEU A 77 -4.99 5.71 -0.59
C LEU A 77 -5.66 7.06 -0.28
N HIS A 78 -6.12 7.80 -1.29
CA HIS A 78 -6.83 9.07 -1.07
C HIS A 78 -8.09 8.88 -0.23
N ALA A 79 -8.94 7.92 -0.60
CA ALA A 79 -10.17 7.65 0.14
C ALA A 79 -9.90 7.30 1.60
N GLU A 80 -8.85 6.51 1.86
CA GLU A 80 -8.45 6.13 3.23
C GLU A 80 -7.93 7.32 4.02
N VAL A 81 -7.03 8.13 3.46
CA VAL A 81 -6.50 9.34 4.11
C VAL A 81 -7.62 10.33 4.41
N SER A 82 -8.52 10.58 3.46
CA SER A 82 -9.66 11.49 3.63
C SER A 82 -10.60 11.02 4.74
N ARG A 83 -10.92 9.72 4.77
CA ARG A 83 -11.74 9.12 5.83
C ARG A 83 -11.11 9.28 7.21
N LEU A 84 -9.81 9.03 7.32
CA LEU A 84 -9.06 9.17 8.57
C LEU A 84 -8.98 10.64 9.01
N ALA A 85 -8.68 11.55 8.09
CA ALA A 85 -8.66 12.99 8.37
C ALA A 85 -10.00 13.46 8.94
N ALA A 86 -11.12 13.12 8.28
CA ALA A 86 -12.45 13.47 8.76
C ALA A 86 -12.78 12.85 10.13
N SER A 87 -12.38 11.58 10.37
CA SER A 87 -12.68 10.88 11.63
C SER A 87 -11.90 11.43 12.82
N TYR A 88 -10.71 11.99 12.61
CA TYR A 88 -9.81 12.40 13.70
C TYR A 88 -9.56 13.93 13.75
N GLY A 89 -10.30 14.70 12.95
CA GLY A 89 -10.25 16.17 12.99
C GLY A 89 -9.01 16.75 12.33
N ALA A 90 -8.42 16.06 11.37
CA ALA A 90 -7.38 16.60 10.49
C ALA A 90 -8.00 17.30 9.27
N ARG A 91 -7.23 18.14 8.58
CA ARG A 91 -7.67 18.88 7.39
C ARG A 91 -7.01 18.32 6.14
N MET A 92 -7.80 18.01 5.11
CA MET A 92 -7.23 17.67 3.81
C MET A 92 -6.73 18.93 3.11
N GLN A 93 -5.54 18.87 2.53
CA GLN A 93 -5.01 19.92 1.67
C GLN A 93 -5.75 19.91 0.33
N ALA A 94 -6.57 20.94 0.09
CA ALA A 94 -7.46 20.99 -1.06
C ALA A 94 -6.72 21.29 -2.38
N ASP A 95 -5.64 22.07 -2.32
CA ASP A 95 -4.93 22.59 -3.50
C ASP A 95 -3.81 21.65 -3.98
N TYR A 96 -3.71 20.44 -3.40
CA TYR A 96 -2.67 19.50 -3.76
C TYR A 96 -3.24 18.11 -4.06
N GLU A 97 -2.97 17.62 -5.27
CA GLU A 97 -3.20 16.23 -5.67
C GLU A 97 -1.87 15.56 -6.03
N GLY A 98 -1.41 14.65 -5.18
CA GLY A 98 -0.19 13.89 -5.43
C GLY A 98 -0.32 12.98 -6.67
N THR A 99 0.68 13.00 -7.53
CA THR A 99 0.75 12.16 -8.73
C THR A 99 1.46 10.84 -8.49
N SER A 100 2.35 10.78 -7.51
CA SER A 100 3.13 9.62 -7.10
C SER A 100 3.49 9.69 -5.61
N LEU A 101 3.91 8.56 -5.03
CA LEU A 101 4.41 8.53 -3.65
C LEU A 101 5.70 9.36 -3.49
N ASP A 102 6.53 9.45 -4.53
CA ASP A 102 7.74 10.29 -4.52
C ASP A 102 7.42 11.77 -4.45
N ALA A 103 6.48 12.25 -5.28
CA ALA A 103 6.01 13.62 -5.21
C ALA A 103 5.40 13.94 -3.84
N LEU A 104 4.58 13.02 -3.31
CA LEU A 104 3.98 13.15 -1.99
C LEU A 104 5.05 13.24 -0.89
N ARG A 105 6.08 12.38 -0.93
CA ARG A 105 7.21 12.40 0.00
C ARG A 105 7.97 13.74 -0.05
N LEU A 106 8.22 14.28 -1.24
CA LEU A 106 8.89 15.57 -1.39
C LEU A 106 8.08 16.70 -0.75
N MET A 107 6.76 16.74 -0.96
CA MET A 107 5.90 17.76 -0.35
C MET A 107 5.84 17.64 1.17
N ILE A 108 5.82 16.41 1.71
CA ILE A 108 5.95 16.18 3.15
C ILE A 108 7.28 16.74 3.68
N GLY A 109 8.40 16.45 3.00
CA GLY A 109 9.73 16.93 3.37
C GLY A 109 9.87 18.46 3.36
N MET A 110 9.09 19.15 2.52
CA MET A 110 8.99 20.62 2.50
C MET A 110 8.08 21.19 3.61
N GLY A 111 7.51 20.36 4.49
CA GLY A 111 6.64 20.82 5.57
C GLY A 111 5.23 21.23 5.12
N MET A 112 4.78 20.84 3.93
CA MET A 112 3.43 21.20 3.44
C MET A 112 2.30 20.43 4.13
N GLY A 113 2.61 19.37 4.87
CA GLY A 113 1.67 18.57 5.63
C GLY A 113 2.18 17.16 5.88
N ALA A 114 1.32 16.32 6.45
CA ALA A 114 1.58 14.92 6.74
C ALA A 114 0.82 14.02 5.77
N SER A 115 1.20 12.74 5.66
CA SER A 115 0.42 11.74 4.94
C SER A 115 0.68 10.33 5.48
N PHE A 116 -0.14 9.37 5.04
CA PHE A 116 0.11 7.96 5.28
C PHE A 116 0.83 7.33 4.09
N LEU A 117 1.97 6.68 4.34
CA LEU A 117 2.77 6.00 3.32
C LEU A 117 2.83 4.49 3.59
N PRO A 118 2.76 3.66 2.53
CA PRO A 118 2.86 2.21 2.66
C PRO A 118 4.23 1.76 3.17
N ALA A 119 4.28 0.72 3.99
CA ALA A 119 5.51 0.21 4.61
C ALA A 119 6.63 -0.10 3.61
N LEU A 120 6.32 -0.79 2.51
CA LEU A 120 7.33 -1.13 1.50
C LEU A 120 7.97 0.12 0.88
N TYR A 121 7.16 1.16 0.64
CA TYR A 121 7.68 2.44 0.18
C TYR A 121 8.56 3.10 1.25
N VAL A 122 8.10 3.11 2.51
CA VAL A 122 8.88 3.66 3.63
C VAL A 122 10.24 2.98 3.75
N PHE A 123 10.29 1.65 3.68
CA PHE A 123 11.54 0.89 3.83
C PHE A 123 12.50 1.04 2.65
N SER A 124 11.98 1.33 1.45
CA SER A 124 12.85 1.55 0.28
C SER A 124 13.33 2.99 0.15
N GLU A 125 12.47 3.97 0.43
CA GLU A 125 12.71 5.37 0.05
C GLU A 125 13.01 6.31 1.24
N ILE A 126 12.59 5.95 2.48
CA ILE A 126 12.83 6.79 3.65
C ILE A 126 14.00 6.25 4.46
N ARG A 127 15.19 6.79 4.18
CA ARG A 127 16.44 6.41 4.85
C ARG A 127 16.71 7.29 6.06
N SER A 128 17.58 6.80 6.94
CA SER A 128 18.14 7.63 8.02
C SER A 128 18.80 8.88 7.43
N GLY A 129 18.41 10.05 7.91
CA GLY A 129 18.91 11.33 7.39
C GLY A 129 18.04 11.96 6.30
N SER A 130 16.93 11.32 5.84
CA SER A 130 16.02 11.95 4.87
C SER A 130 15.21 13.10 5.51
N ASP A 131 14.65 13.99 4.68
CA ASP A 131 13.82 15.13 5.13
C ASP A 131 12.45 14.69 5.67
N VAL A 132 12.14 13.41 5.57
CA VAL A 132 10.88 12.80 6.04
C VAL A 132 11.17 11.75 7.08
N VAL A 133 10.33 11.71 8.12
CA VAL A 133 10.30 10.68 9.15
C VAL A 133 8.97 9.92 9.04
N ALA A 134 9.04 8.59 9.01
CA ALA A 134 7.86 7.73 9.01
C ALA A 134 7.66 7.09 10.39
N LEU A 135 6.47 7.27 10.95
CA LEU A 135 6.13 6.91 12.33
C LEU A 135 5.08 5.79 12.33
N PRO A 136 5.31 4.69 13.05
CA PRO A 136 4.30 3.65 13.21
C PRO A 136 3.10 4.20 14.01
N VAL A 137 1.90 3.83 13.55
CA VAL A 137 0.63 4.22 14.20
C VAL A 137 0.21 3.14 15.18
N GLN A 138 -0.04 3.53 16.43
CA GLN A 138 -0.48 2.63 17.48
C GLN A 138 -1.99 2.72 17.74
N GLY A 139 -2.56 1.65 18.31
CA GLY A 139 -3.95 1.60 18.75
C GLY A 139 -4.98 1.34 17.64
N GLN A 140 -4.59 1.50 16.38
CA GLN A 140 -5.43 1.15 15.22
C GLN A 140 -4.57 0.51 14.13
N ARG A 141 -5.06 -0.60 13.61
CA ARG A 141 -4.39 -1.28 12.50
C ARG A 141 -4.78 -0.60 11.19
N LEU A 142 -3.89 0.28 10.72
CA LEU A 142 -4.02 0.91 9.42
C LEU A 142 -3.19 0.10 8.42
N GLU A 143 -3.86 -0.56 7.49
CA GLU A 143 -3.17 -1.38 6.50
C GLU A 143 -3.93 -1.40 5.18
N ARG A 144 -3.20 -1.62 4.11
CA ARG A 144 -3.76 -1.95 2.80
C ARG A 144 -3.55 -3.42 2.51
N ARG A 145 -4.52 -4.04 1.85
CA ARG A 145 -4.47 -5.44 1.45
C ARG A 145 -3.97 -5.52 0.02
N VAL A 146 -2.93 -6.31 -0.21
CA VAL A 146 -2.30 -6.49 -1.51
C VAL A 146 -2.59 -7.88 -2.04
N ALA A 147 -2.94 -7.97 -3.32
CA ALA A 147 -3.29 -9.21 -3.99
C ALA A 147 -2.66 -9.33 -5.37
N LEU A 148 -2.50 -10.55 -5.82
CA LEU A 148 -2.26 -10.89 -7.21
C LEU A 148 -3.62 -11.15 -7.88
N THR A 149 -3.93 -10.42 -8.95
CA THR A 149 -5.24 -10.46 -9.59
C THR A 149 -5.12 -10.84 -11.06
N TRP A 150 -5.96 -11.77 -11.52
CA TRP A 150 -6.02 -12.21 -12.91
C TRP A 150 -7.45 -12.53 -13.34
N ARG A 151 -7.67 -12.71 -14.66
CA ARG A 151 -8.99 -13.10 -15.21
C ARG A 151 -9.37 -14.51 -14.79
N LYS A 152 -10.63 -14.74 -14.43
CA LYS A 152 -11.20 -16.08 -14.35
C LYS A 152 -11.04 -16.81 -15.70
N GLY A 153 -10.75 -18.10 -15.65
CA GLY A 153 -10.54 -18.89 -16.86
C GLY A 153 -9.20 -18.65 -17.57
N ALA A 154 -8.30 -17.85 -16.99
CA ALA A 154 -6.93 -17.73 -17.51
C ALA A 154 -6.24 -19.09 -17.51
N GLY A 155 -5.79 -19.57 -18.68
CA GLY A 155 -5.13 -20.88 -18.82
C GLY A 155 -3.83 -21.06 -18.01
N ARG A 156 -3.34 -19.98 -17.37
CA ARG A 156 -2.13 -19.95 -16.54
C ARG A 156 -2.40 -19.80 -15.04
N ALA A 157 -3.61 -20.07 -14.56
CA ALA A 157 -3.99 -19.88 -13.17
C ALA A 157 -3.04 -20.59 -12.17
N THR A 158 -2.58 -21.81 -12.51
CA THR A 158 -1.58 -22.54 -11.70
C THR A 158 -0.25 -21.78 -11.59
N ALA A 159 0.23 -21.20 -12.69
CA ALA A 159 1.45 -20.40 -12.67
C ALA A 159 1.28 -19.12 -11.82
N TYR A 160 0.10 -18.49 -11.85
CA TYR A 160 -0.16 -17.31 -11.02
C TYR A 160 -0.25 -17.66 -9.53
N ARG A 161 -0.84 -18.80 -9.15
CA ARG A 161 -0.80 -19.29 -7.76
C ARG A 161 0.61 -19.60 -7.31
N LYS A 162 1.43 -20.19 -8.17
CA LYS A 162 2.86 -20.40 -7.88
C LYS A 162 3.60 -19.09 -7.68
N LEU A 163 3.34 -18.09 -8.51
CA LEU A 163 3.88 -16.74 -8.35
C LEU A 163 3.43 -16.11 -7.02
N ALA A 164 2.15 -16.23 -6.67
CA ALA A 164 1.61 -15.73 -5.40
C ALA A 164 2.31 -16.40 -4.20
N ALA A 165 2.50 -17.72 -4.23
CA ALA A 165 3.21 -18.46 -3.19
C ALA A 165 4.67 -17.99 -3.05
N ILE A 166 5.39 -17.78 -4.18
CA ILE A 166 6.76 -17.25 -4.18
C ILE A 166 6.82 -15.85 -3.59
N ILE A 167 5.86 -14.97 -3.95
CA ILE A 167 5.80 -13.62 -3.39
C ILE A 167 5.56 -13.69 -1.89
N ARG A 168 4.57 -14.46 -1.41
CA ARG A 168 4.28 -14.61 0.02
C ARG A 168 5.49 -15.12 0.79
N GLU A 169 6.17 -16.14 0.29
CA GLU A 169 7.39 -16.68 0.92
C GLU A 169 8.51 -15.64 0.96
N THR A 170 8.71 -14.89 -0.11
CA THR A 170 9.70 -13.81 -0.17
C THR A 170 9.40 -12.72 0.85
N VAL A 171 8.13 -12.33 0.98
CA VAL A 171 7.68 -11.31 1.94
C VAL A 171 7.88 -11.80 3.38
N ARG A 172 7.49 -13.03 3.73
CA ARG A 172 7.73 -13.62 5.07
C ARG A 172 9.18 -13.56 5.49
N ARG A 173 10.07 -13.80 4.53
CA ARG A 173 11.53 -13.85 4.81
C ARG A 173 12.16 -12.47 4.94
N ARG A 174 11.67 -11.47 4.22
CA ARG A 174 12.30 -10.16 4.10
C ARG A 174 11.65 -9.05 4.92
N PHE A 175 10.34 -9.14 5.16
CA PHE A 175 9.55 -8.04 5.74
C PHE A 175 8.71 -8.55 6.91
N LYS A 176 9.24 -8.43 8.12
CA LYS A 176 8.57 -8.90 9.34
C LYS A 176 7.37 -8.04 9.74
N GLU A 177 7.33 -6.82 9.25
CA GLU A 177 6.29 -5.83 9.51
C GLU A 177 5.01 -6.10 8.71
N LEU A 178 5.10 -6.86 7.62
CA LEU A 178 3.97 -7.22 6.79
C LEU A 178 3.30 -8.50 7.32
N THR A 179 1.98 -8.50 7.35
CA THR A 179 1.21 -9.71 7.70
C THR A 179 0.90 -10.51 6.43
N VAL A 180 1.61 -11.61 6.22
CA VAL A 180 1.41 -12.45 5.03
C VAL A 180 0.20 -13.34 5.23
N THR A 181 -0.67 -13.42 4.22
CA THR A 181 -1.85 -14.29 4.18
C THR A 181 -1.48 -15.70 3.71
N GLY A 182 -2.40 -16.65 3.89
CA GLY A 182 -2.22 -18.03 3.45
C GLY A 182 -1.36 -18.87 4.39
N ASN A 183 -1.30 -20.17 4.09
CA ASN A 183 -0.57 -21.17 4.87
C ASN A 183 0.86 -21.32 4.31
N PRO A 184 1.92 -21.15 5.12
CA PRO A 184 3.30 -21.30 4.67
C PRO A 184 3.60 -22.68 4.08
N ASP A 185 3.07 -23.75 4.67
CA ASP A 185 3.34 -25.13 4.20
C ASP A 185 2.68 -25.39 2.84
N ALA A 186 1.48 -24.85 2.63
CA ALA A 186 0.79 -24.92 1.35
C ALA A 186 1.55 -24.14 0.25
N ASP A 187 2.05 -22.94 0.58
CA ASP A 187 2.86 -22.16 -0.34
C ASP A 187 4.16 -22.90 -0.72
N LEU A 188 4.84 -23.50 0.25
CA LEU A 188 6.05 -24.30 -0.02
C LEU A 188 5.77 -25.53 -0.88
N ALA A 189 4.64 -26.21 -0.65
CA ALA A 189 4.21 -27.32 -1.49
C ALA A 189 3.98 -26.90 -2.96
N ILE A 190 3.27 -25.79 -3.17
CA ILE A 190 3.03 -25.21 -4.51
C ILE A 190 4.36 -24.82 -5.19
N ILE A 191 5.30 -24.23 -4.47
CA ILE A 191 6.62 -23.79 -5.00
C ILE A 191 7.41 -25.01 -5.47
N ARG A 192 7.43 -26.09 -4.68
CA ARG A 192 8.17 -27.34 -4.97
C ARG A 192 7.55 -28.19 -6.06
N GLY A 193 6.39 -27.86 -6.56
CA GLY A 193 5.72 -28.58 -7.63
C GLY A 193 4.85 -29.74 -7.16
N GLY A 194 4.53 -29.80 -5.87
CA GLY A 194 3.57 -30.75 -5.32
C GLY A 194 2.14 -30.26 -5.57
N VAL A 195 1.53 -30.73 -6.65
CA VAL A 195 0.08 -30.89 -6.83
C VAL A 195 -0.13 -32.27 -7.36
#